data_9ea201fcb239fa2a734972cc5a603819
#
_entry.id   9ea201fcb239fa2a734972cc5a603819
#
_cell.length_a   1.000
_cell.length_b   1.000
_cell.length_c   1.000
_cell.angle_alpha   90.00
_cell.angle_beta   90.00
_cell.angle_gamma   90.00
#
_symmetry.space_group_name_H-M   'P 1'
#
loop_
_entity.id
_entity.type
_entity.pdbx_description
1 polymer ?
#
loop_
_entity_poly.entity_id
_entity_poly.type
_entity_poly.pdbx_seq_one_letter_code
_entity_poly.pdbx_strand_id
1 'polypeptide(L)'
;TFIVLAIMNLAAGHPDPILSLQAFVAFSQTAVVLAIFLKTKQKKLKSLCFPAIISGVFGVTEPAIYGITLQRLPMFIISCIGGALSGAYAAFAGLKYQQMAGMGIFEMPAMFPQNGTGAAMIQCVIASAFAIIPTFIAAYVFYKDDQEDSVGKGGVSEEIAQPIKGEKIPLSQVKDDAFSQGVLGKGIAIIPSEGKVYAPFDGTVVTLFPTKHAIGIVSDGGCEILIHIGMNTVQLNGKYFKSYIHQGDRVTKGQLLVEFDIEHILQEGYNLETPVIVTNTKDYSDINTNVNDHNIALIAKA
;
A
#
# COMPACT_ATOMS: atom_id res chain seq x y z
N THR A 1 22.93 -5.68 -16.93
CA THR A 1 23.86 -5.80 -18.09
C THR A 1 23.88 -4.50 -18.91
N PHE A 2 22.76 -3.96 -19.38
CA PHE A 2 22.73 -2.74 -20.23
C PHE A 2 23.28 -1.50 -19.52
N ILE A 3 22.96 -1.26 -18.24
CA ILE A 3 23.46 -0.12 -17.47
C ILE A 3 25.00 -0.18 -17.35
N VAL A 4 25.59 -1.35 -17.16
CA VAL A 4 27.04 -1.51 -17.06
C VAL A 4 27.71 -1.16 -18.39
N LEU A 5 27.13 -1.60 -19.51
CA LEU A 5 27.64 -1.26 -20.84
C LEU A 5 27.56 0.24 -21.11
N ALA A 6 26.45 0.89 -20.71
CA ALA A 6 26.28 2.32 -20.85
C ALA A 6 27.31 3.10 -20.01
N ILE A 7 27.55 2.67 -18.76
CA ILE A 7 28.60 3.27 -17.90
C ILE A 7 29.99 3.11 -18.55
N MET A 8 30.29 1.93 -19.09
CA MET A 8 31.57 1.67 -19.77
C MET A 8 31.75 2.55 -21.01
N ASN A 9 30.67 2.72 -21.82
CA ASN A 9 30.70 3.60 -22.99
C ASN A 9 31.00 5.06 -22.57
N LEU A 10 30.28 5.56 -21.56
CA LEU A 10 30.48 6.93 -21.07
C LEU A 10 31.88 7.10 -20.48
N ALA A 11 32.40 6.12 -19.74
CA ALA A 11 33.76 6.15 -19.18
C ALA A 11 34.83 6.14 -20.29
N ALA A 12 34.55 5.52 -21.44
CA ALA A 12 35.39 5.55 -22.63
C ALA A 12 35.22 6.84 -23.47
N GLY A 13 34.41 7.81 -23.05
CA GLY A 13 34.15 9.06 -23.74
C GLY A 13 33.19 8.93 -24.92
N HIS A 14 32.45 7.81 -25.02
CA HIS A 14 31.45 7.60 -26.06
C HIS A 14 30.03 7.92 -25.56
N PRO A 15 29.27 8.81 -26.24
CA PRO A 15 27.89 9.09 -25.90
C PRO A 15 27.01 7.86 -25.96
N ASP A 16 26.22 7.61 -24.91
CA ASP A 16 25.39 6.41 -24.79
C ASP A 16 23.92 6.68 -25.18
N PRO A 17 23.35 5.97 -26.17
CA PRO A 17 21.96 6.13 -26.55
C PRO A 17 21.00 5.34 -25.67
N ILE A 18 21.44 4.28 -24.97
CA ILE A 18 20.56 3.36 -24.24
C ILE A 18 19.96 4.05 -23.01
N LEU A 19 20.76 4.79 -22.25
CA LEU A 19 20.29 5.53 -21.08
C LEU A 19 19.23 6.57 -21.43
N SER A 20 19.34 7.23 -22.61
CA SER A 20 18.37 8.22 -23.05
C SER A 20 16.98 7.63 -23.31
N LEU A 21 16.86 6.34 -23.64
CA LEU A 21 15.57 5.69 -23.87
C LEU A 21 14.73 5.54 -22.60
N GLN A 22 15.38 5.42 -21.45
CA GLN A 22 14.71 5.22 -20.17
C GLN A 22 14.56 6.50 -19.33
N ALA A 23 15.26 7.58 -19.68
CA ALA A 23 15.35 8.81 -18.90
C ALA A 23 13.98 9.43 -18.57
N PHE A 24 13.02 9.31 -19.49
CA PHE A 24 11.71 9.96 -19.34
C PHE A 24 10.64 9.07 -18.70
N VAL A 25 10.97 7.83 -18.34
CA VAL A 25 10.01 6.88 -17.73
C VAL A 25 9.51 7.42 -16.37
N ALA A 26 10.36 8.08 -15.59
CA ALA A 26 9.97 8.67 -14.32
C ALA A 26 8.87 9.73 -14.49
N PHE A 27 8.90 10.49 -15.57
CA PHE A 27 7.88 11.51 -15.86
C PHE A 27 6.53 10.89 -16.24
N SER A 28 6.52 9.76 -16.97
CA SER A 28 5.27 9.05 -17.27
C SER A 28 4.63 8.47 -16.02
N GLN A 29 5.41 7.87 -15.10
CA GLN A 29 4.92 7.41 -13.81
C GLN A 29 4.36 8.57 -12.96
N THR A 30 5.09 9.67 -12.89
CA THR A 30 4.67 10.86 -12.15
C THR A 30 3.37 11.45 -12.73
N ALA A 31 3.22 11.46 -14.06
CA ALA A 31 2.01 11.94 -14.74
C ALA A 31 0.77 11.10 -14.39
N VAL A 32 0.91 9.76 -14.31
CA VAL A 32 -0.17 8.88 -13.85
C VAL A 32 -0.56 9.18 -12.41
N VAL A 33 0.42 9.30 -11.51
CA VAL A 33 0.14 9.58 -10.09
C VAL A 33 -0.51 10.96 -9.92
N LEU A 34 -0.09 11.96 -10.70
CA LEU A 34 -0.71 13.28 -10.71
C LEU A 34 -2.16 13.22 -11.20
N ALA A 35 -2.47 12.44 -12.23
CA ALA A 35 -3.83 12.24 -12.70
C ALA A 35 -4.71 11.58 -11.63
N ILE A 36 -4.19 10.55 -10.94
CA ILE A 36 -4.87 9.90 -9.82
C ILE A 36 -5.10 10.91 -8.69
N PHE A 37 -4.09 11.67 -8.28
CA PHE A 37 -4.18 12.68 -7.23
C PHE A 37 -5.29 13.71 -7.47
N LEU A 38 -5.42 14.18 -8.71
CA LEU A 38 -6.42 15.18 -9.06
C LEU A 38 -7.83 14.59 -9.12
N LYS A 39 -7.98 13.33 -9.52
CA LYS A 39 -9.27 12.71 -9.77
C LYS A 39 -9.81 11.93 -8.57
N THR A 40 -8.95 11.34 -7.75
CA THR A 40 -9.38 10.55 -6.59
C THR A 40 -10.06 11.39 -5.53
N LYS A 41 -11.12 10.84 -4.93
CA LYS A 41 -11.79 11.37 -3.74
C LYS A 41 -11.26 10.76 -2.45
N GLN A 42 -10.50 9.69 -2.54
CA GLN A 42 -9.96 8.95 -1.38
C GLN A 42 -8.83 9.75 -0.71
N LYS A 43 -9.07 10.23 0.51
CA LYS A 43 -8.08 11.04 1.28
C LYS A 43 -6.77 10.26 1.52
N LYS A 44 -6.86 8.96 1.81
CA LYS A 44 -5.71 8.08 2.04
C LYS A 44 -4.85 7.97 0.78
N LEU A 45 -5.46 7.78 -0.39
CA LEU A 45 -4.73 7.71 -1.66
C LEU A 45 -4.10 9.06 -2.02
N LYS A 46 -4.80 10.17 -1.79
CA LYS A 46 -4.23 11.52 -1.97
C LYS A 46 -2.98 11.75 -1.13
N SER A 47 -2.98 11.32 0.13
CA SER A 47 -1.82 11.48 1.01
C SER A 47 -0.62 10.65 0.56
N LEU A 48 -0.82 9.52 -0.11
CA LEU A 48 0.24 8.71 -0.72
C LEU A 48 0.73 9.31 -2.04
N CYS A 49 -0.18 9.88 -2.84
CA CYS A 49 0.17 10.45 -4.14
C CYS A 49 1.12 11.66 -4.01
N PHE A 50 0.90 12.53 -3.05
CA PHE A 50 1.67 13.77 -2.93
C PHE A 50 3.19 13.54 -2.77
N PRO A 51 3.68 12.76 -1.80
CA PRO A 51 5.11 12.45 -1.71
C PRO A 51 5.63 11.65 -2.91
N ALA A 52 4.80 10.78 -3.51
CA ALA A 52 5.17 10.00 -4.69
C ALA A 52 5.36 10.88 -5.94
N ILE A 53 4.59 11.96 -6.11
CA ILE A 53 4.78 12.95 -7.18
C ILE A 53 6.12 13.66 -7.00
N ILE A 54 6.41 14.13 -5.77
CA ILE A 54 7.68 14.84 -5.49
C ILE A 54 8.85 13.90 -5.79
N SER A 55 8.87 12.70 -5.23
CA SER A 55 9.96 11.74 -5.46
C SER A 55 10.11 11.37 -6.94
N GLY A 56 9.00 11.23 -7.67
CA GLY A 56 8.98 10.89 -9.08
C GLY A 56 9.59 11.98 -9.98
N VAL A 57 9.42 13.27 -9.66
CA VAL A 57 10.09 14.38 -10.37
C VAL A 57 11.61 14.26 -10.24
N PHE A 58 12.10 13.78 -9.09
CA PHE A 58 13.52 13.51 -8.86
C PHE A 58 13.99 12.13 -9.34
N GLY A 59 13.13 11.39 -10.04
CA GLY A 59 13.46 10.09 -10.64
C GLY A 59 13.30 8.89 -9.73
N VAL A 60 12.87 9.07 -8.49
CA VAL A 60 12.59 7.98 -7.54
C VAL A 60 11.15 7.52 -7.72
N THR A 61 10.94 6.44 -8.47
CA THR A 61 9.61 5.99 -8.91
C THR A 61 9.02 4.86 -8.06
N GLU A 62 9.79 4.27 -7.14
CA GLU A 62 9.36 3.17 -6.31
C GLU A 62 8.09 3.46 -5.49
N PRO A 63 7.94 4.63 -4.84
CA PRO A 63 6.70 4.97 -4.14
C PRO A 63 5.48 5.05 -5.07
N ALA A 64 5.68 5.55 -6.28
CA ALA A 64 4.65 5.63 -7.30
C ALA A 64 4.24 4.24 -7.81
N ILE A 65 5.22 3.37 -8.06
CA ILE A 65 4.99 2.04 -8.59
C ILE A 65 4.34 1.14 -7.55
N TYR A 66 5.03 0.90 -6.44
CA TYR A 66 4.59 -0.09 -5.45
C TYR A 66 3.44 0.40 -4.57
N GLY A 67 3.43 1.70 -4.27
CA GLY A 67 2.39 2.29 -3.41
C GLY A 67 1.08 2.60 -4.13
N ILE A 68 1.09 2.80 -5.46
CA ILE A 68 -0.06 3.36 -6.17
C ILE A 68 -0.38 2.62 -7.46
N THR A 69 0.54 2.60 -8.45
CA THR A 69 0.18 2.20 -9.81
C THR A 69 0.16 0.69 -10.02
N LEU A 70 1.03 -0.08 -9.36
CA LEU A 70 1.07 -1.54 -9.47
C LEU A 70 -0.18 -2.19 -8.87
N GLN A 71 -0.76 -1.61 -7.83
CA GLN A 71 -2.04 -2.03 -7.25
C GLN A 71 -3.22 -1.74 -8.18
N ARG A 72 -3.01 -0.91 -9.22
CA ARG A 72 -3.99 -0.52 -10.25
C ARG A 72 -3.41 -0.79 -11.63
N LEU A 73 -3.32 -2.07 -11.97
CA LEU A 73 -2.61 -2.55 -13.16
C LEU A 73 -2.87 -1.75 -14.45
N PRO A 74 -4.11 -1.30 -14.77
CA PRO A 74 -4.35 -0.43 -15.93
C PRO A 74 -3.54 0.89 -15.88
N MET A 75 -3.38 1.48 -14.71
CA MET A 75 -2.62 2.72 -14.52
C MET A 75 -1.12 2.47 -14.71
N PHE A 76 -0.62 1.34 -14.22
CA PHE A 76 0.75 0.92 -14.45
C PHE A 76 1.03 0.70 -15.95
N ILE A 77 0.12 0.03 -16.68
CA ILE A 77 0.25 -0.19 -18.13
C ILE A 77 0.26 1.14 -18.88
N ILE A 78 -0.59 2.10 -18.52
CA ILE A 78 -0.61 3.43 -19.14
C ILE A 78 0.75 4.13 -18.95
N SER A 79 1.36 4.04 -17.76
CA SER A 79 2.69 4.61 -17.52
C SER A 79 3.78 3.95 -18.38
N CYS A 80 3.71 2.62 -18.57
CA CYS A 80 4.64 1.90 -19.43
C CYS A 80 4.52 2.33 -20.88
N ILE A 81 3.29 2.53 -21.39
CA ILE A 81 3.04 3.02 -22.75
C ILE A 81 3.60 4.44 -22.93
N GLY A 82 3.38 5.33 -21.95
CA GLY A 82 3.94 6.68 -21.97
C GLY A 82 5.47 6.70 -21.97
N GLY A 83 6.08 5.84 -21.15
CA GLY A 83 7.52 5.62 -21.14
C GLY A 83 8.05 5.12 -22.49
N ALA A 84 7.37 4.16 -23.11
CA ALA A 84 7.73 3.65 -24.42
C ALA A 84 7.63 4.72 -25.53
N LEU A 85 6.58 5.54 -25.51
CA LEU A 85 6.42 6.64 -26.46
C LEU A 85 7.53 7.67 -26.34
N SER A 86 7.89 8.07 -25.15
CA SER A 86 8.97 9.03 -24.91
C SER A 86 10.34 8.46 -25.27
N GLY A 87 10.59 7.17 -24.96
CA GLY A 87 11.81 6.48 -25.36
C GLY A 87 11.94 6.34 -26.87
N ALA A 88 10.85 6.01 -27.57
CA ALA A 88 10.83 5.96 -29.03
C ALA A 88 11.13 7.33 -29.63
N TYR A 89 10.56 8.41 -29.09
CA TYR A 89 10.90 9.76 -29.51
C TYR A 89 12.36 10.11 -29.23
N ALA A 90 12.88 9.78 -28.06
CA ALA A 90 14.28 10.01 -27.71
C ALA A 90 15.25 9.33 -28.69
N ALA A 91 14.92 8.09 -29.09
CA ALA A 91 15.67 7.36 -30.12
C ALA A 91 15.60 8.06 -31.48
N PHE A 92 14.39 8.47 -31.94
CA PHE A 92 14.18 9.16 -33.19
C PHE A 92 14.92 10.50 -33.23
N ALA A 93 14.90 11.26 -32.15
CA ALA A 93 15.59 12.54 -32.00
C ALA A 93 17.11 12.39 -31.84
N GLY A 94 17.63 11.17 -31.73
CA GLY A 94 19.05 10.89 -31.56
C GLY A 94 19.63 11.38 -30.24
N LEU A 95 18.80 11.48 -29.19
CA LEU A 95 19.25 11.86 -27.84
C LEU A 95 20.23 10.82 -27.30
N LYS A 96 21.34 11.29 -26.73
CA LYS A 96 22.39 10.47 -26.13
C LYS A 96 22.89 11.10 -24.85
N TYR A 97 23.14 10.29 -23.86
CA TYR A 97 23.89 10.73 -22.67
C TYR A 97 25.33 11.06 -23.06
N GLN A 98 25.77 12.23 -22.66
CA GLN A 98 27.15 12.70 -22.85
C GLN A 98 28.01 12.41 -21.61
N GLN A 99 27.39 12.35 -20.46
CA GLN A 99 28.02 12.14 -19.16
C GLN A 99 27.02 11.50 -18.17
N MET A 100 27.50 10.94 -17.09
CA MET A 100 26.67 10.50 -16.00
C MET A 100 26.04 11.72 -15.29
N ALA A 101 24.77 11.60 -14.95
CA ALA A 101 24.04 12.63 -14.19
C ALA A 101 23.21 12.02 -13.08
N GLY A 102 22.48 12.88 -12.36
CA GLY A 102 21.47 12.47 -11.38
C GLY A 102 20.30 11.75 -12.03
N MET A 103 19.18 11.68 -11.30
CA MET A 103 17.95 11.03 -11.75
C MET A 103 16.85 12.07 -12.02
N GLY A 104 15.83 11.66 -12.77
CA GLY A 104 14.68 12.50 -13.05
C GLY A 104 15.03 13.80 -13.80
N ILE A 105 14.59 14.94 -13.28
CA ILE A 105 14.82 16.23 -13.95
C ILE A 105 16.32 16.55 -14.12
N PHE A 106 17.18 16.01 -13.25
CA PHE A 106 18.62 16.20 -13.34
C PHE A 106 19.32 15.37 -14.41
N GLU A 107 18.61 14.44 -15.06
CA GLU A 107 19.14 13.68 -16.20
C GLU A 107 19.20 14.51 -17.49
N MET A 108 18.34 15.52 -17.65
CA MET A 108 18.24 16.28 -18.89
C MET A 108 19.55 16.96 -19.29
N PRO A 109 20.27 17.64 -18.37
CA PRO A 109 21.55 18.26 -18.73
C PRO A 109 22.62 17.29 -19.21
N ALA A 110 22.53 16.00 -18.80
CA ALA A 110 23.48 14.98 -19.23
C ALA A 110 23.41 14.66 -20.73
N MET A 111 22.30 15.00 -21.38
CA MET A 111 22.09 14.80 -22.82
C MET A 111 22.50 16.00 -23.66
N PHE A 112 22.99 17.08 -23.04
CA PHE A 112 23.39 18.29 -23.77
C PHE A 112 24.84 18.17 -24.26
N PRO A 113 25.07 18.16 -25.59
CA PRO A 113 26.41 18.15 -26.12
C PRO A 113 27.12 19.49 -25.84
N GLN A 114 28.44 19.43 -25.62
CA GLN A 114 29.23 20.62 -25.31
C GLN A 114 29.17 21.71 -26.38
N ASN A 115 28.91 21.33 -27.65
CA ASN A 115 28.89 22.22 -28.79
C ASN A 115 27.47 22.31 -29.40
N GLY A 116 26.50 22.89 -28.68
CA GLY A 116 25.15 23.08 -29.25
C GLY A 116 24.01 22.58 -28.36
N THR A 117 23.87 23.14 -27.17
CA THR A 117 22.89 22.71 -26.16
C THR A 117 21.43 22.98 -26.55
N GLY A 118 21.14 23.99 -27.38
CA GLY A 118 19.77 24.44 -27.66
C GLY A 118 18.89 23.40 -28.34
N ALA A 119 19.40 22.69 -29.34
CA ALA A 119 18.63 21.66 -30.06
C ALA A 119 18.33 20.45 -29.11
N ALA A 120 19.33 19.98 -28.38
CA ALA A 120 19.15 18.86 -27.44
C ALA A 120 18.17 19.21 -26.31
N MET A 121 18.22 20.44 -25.80
CA MET A 121 17.27 20.94 -24.81
C MET A 121 15.83 20.90 -25.32
N ILE A 122 15.57 21.38 -26.54
CA ILE A 122 14.26 21.34 -27.16
C ILE A 122 13.78 19.88 -27.32
N GLN A 123 14.66 18.97 -27.77
CA GLN A 123 14.31 17.56 -27.93
C GLN A 123 13.99 16.89 -26.57
N CYS A 124 14.72 17.21 -25.48
CA CYS A 124 14.40 16.73 -24.14
C CYS A 124 13.03 17.23 -23.65
N VAL A 125 12.69 18.50 -23.92
CA VAL A 125 11.37 19.06 -23.59
C VAL A 125 10.26 18.32 -24.37
N ILE A 126 10.47 18.07 -25.65
CA ILE A 126 9.49 17.32 -26.47
C ILE A 126 9.36 15.87 -25.98
N ALA A 127 10.46 15.19 -25.66
CA ALA A 127 10.43 13.83 -25.10
C ALA A 127 9.67 13.80 -23.78
N SER A 128 9.91 14.79 -22.91
CA SER A 128 9.15 14.95 -21.67
C SER A 128 7.66 15.16 -21.91
N ALA A 129 7.31 15.96 -22.92
CA ALA A 129 5.93 16.19 -23.29
C ALA A 129 5.25 14.90 -23.78
N PHE A 130 5.94 14.05 -24.54
CA PHE A 130 5.47 12.72 -24.93
C PHE A 130 5.31 11.77 -23.75
N ALA A 131 6.15 11.87 -22.72
CA ALA A 131 6.00 11.11 -21.48
C ALA A 131 4.79 11.59 -20.66
N ILE A 132 4.60 12.90 -20.52
CA ILE A 132 3.65 13.49 -19.57
C ILE A 132 2.25 13.62 -20.16
N ILE A 133 2.10 14.27 -21.31
CA ILE A 133 0.80 14.73 -21.82
C ILE A 133 -0.14 13.55 -22.15
N PRO A 134 0.23 12.61 -23.03
CA PRO A 134 -0.68 11.52 -23.38
C PRO A 134 -0.92 10.58 -22.19
N THR A 135 0.09 10.38 -21.36
CA THR A 135 -0.01 9.53 -20.18
C THR A 135 -0.93 10.13 -19.13
N PHE A 136 -0.82 11.42 -18.86
CA PHE A 136 -1.72 12.14 -17.95
C PHE A 136 -3.16 12.09 -18.47
N ILE A 137 -3.39 12.40 -19.74
CA ILE A 137 -4.73 12.38 -20.34
C ILE A 137 -5.33 10.97 -20.26
N ALA A 138 -4.60 9.95 -20.67
CA ALA A 138 -5.06 8.57 -20.62
C ALA A 138 -5.37 8.16 -19.17
N ALA A 139 -4.45 8.41 -18.23
CA ALA A 139 -4.67 8.12 -16.83
C ALA A 139 -5.88 8.87 -16.28
N TYR A 140 -6.03 10.16 -16.59
CA TYR A 140 -7.15 10.96 -16.10
C TYR A 140 -8.50 10.48 -16.67
N VAL A 141 -8.56 10.03 -17.93
CA VAL A 141 -9.78 9.51 -18.57
C VAL A 141 -10.13 8.14 -17.99
N PHE A 142 -9.16 7.21 -18.00
CA PHE A 142 -9.41 5.81 -17.65
C PHE A 142 -9.36 5.52 -16.15
N TYR A 143 -8.73 6.37 -15.34
CA TYR A 143 -8.76 6.19 -13.91
C TYR A 143 -10.20 6.31 -13.40
N LYS A 144 -10.61 5.32 -12.68
CA LYS A 144 -11.79 5.38 -11.81
C LYS A 144 -11.26 5.14 -10.41
N ASP A 145 -11.78 5.89 -9.43
CA ASP A 145 -11.55 5.47 -8.06
C ASP A 145 -11.95 4.01 -8.01
N ASP A 146 -11.04 3.15 -7.52
CA ASP A 146 -11.47 1.84 -7.09
C ASP A 146 -12.77 2.17 -6.34
N GLN A 147 -13.89 1.60 -6.76
CA GLN A 147 -14.98 1.57 -5.83
C GLN A 147 -14.26 1.08 -4.58
N GLU A 148 -14.14 1.92 -3.54
CA GLU A 148 -14.17 1.36 -2.22
C GLU A 148 -15.29 0.36 -2.42
N ASP A 149 -14.92 -0.96 -2.58
CA ASP A 149 -15.91 -1.98 -2.35
C ASP A 149 -16.59 -1.40 -1.15
N SER A 150 -17.86 -1.02 -1.33
CA SER A 150 -18.59 -0.29 -0.30
C SER A 150 -18.76 -1.27 0.85
N VAL A 151 -17.63 -1.52 1.44
CA VAL A 151 -17.47 -2.08 2.74
C VAL A 151 -17.90 -0.92 3.60
N GLY A 152 -19.19 -0.85 3.69
CA GLY A 152 -20.08 -0.01 4.45
C GLY A 152 -19.50 1.34 4.81
N LYS A 153 -20.13 2.38 4.36
CA LYS A 153 -20.21 3.59 5.19
C LYS A 153 -20.68 3.11 6.55
N GLY A 154 -19.84 3.27 7.59
CA GLY A 154 -20.27 3.12 8.95
C GLY A 154 -21.58 3.87 9.16
N GLY A 155 -22.65 3.17 9.34
CA GLY A 155 -24.00 3.70 9.34
C GLY A 155 -25.02 2.67 9.82
N VAL A 156 -24.60 1.44 10.05
CA VAL A 156 -25.39 0.39 10.68
C VAL A 156 -24.71 0.00 11.98
N SER A 157 -25.47 -0.03 13.07
CA SER A 157 -24.94 -0.54 14.34
C SER A 157 -24.69 -2.04 14.20
N GLU A 158 -23.47 -2.47 14.52
CA GLU A 158 -23.04 -3.86 14.37
C GLU A 158 -22.56 -4.45 15.70
N GLU A 159 -22.97 -5.68 15.95
CA GLU A 159 -22.46 -6.50 17.04
C GLU A 159 -21.31 -7.34 16.54
N ILE A 160 -20.14 -7.14 17.13
CA ILE A 160 -18.93 -7.87 16.79
C ILE A 160 -18.79 -9.03 17.78
N ALA A 161 -19.00 -10.26 17.30
CA ALA A 161 -18.85 -11.45 18.12
C ALA A 161 -17.40 -11.57 18.62
N GLN A 162 -17.23 -12.22 19.77
CA GLN A 162 -15.91 -12.46 20.32
C GLN A 162 -15.13 -13.42 19.42
N PRO A 163 -14.03 -12.99 18.78
CA PRO A 163 -13.33 -13.80 17.80
C PRO A 163 -12.44 -14.88 18.41
N ILE A 164 -12.11 -14.78 19.69
CA ILE A 164 -11.23 -15.71 20.41
C ILE A 164 -11.84 -16.00 21.78
N LYS A 165 -11.90 -17.25 22.18
CA LYS A 165 -12.29 -17.60 23.55
C LYS A 165 -11.23 -17.15 24.54
N GLY A 166 -11.63 -16.45 25.60
CA GLY A 166 -10.74 -15.93 26.60
C GLY A 166 -11.33 -14.80 27.42
N GLU A 167 -10.51 -14.22 28.27
CA GLU A 167 -10.87 -13.10 29.14
C GLU A 167 -10.73 -11.78 28.38
N LYS A 168 -11.77 -10.93 28.42
CA LYS A 168 -11.75 -9.59 27.86
C LYS A 168 -11.06 -8.62 28.83
N ILE A 169 -10.12 -7.85 28.32
CA ILE A 169 -9.44 -6.78 29.06
C ILE A 169 -9.50 -5.47 28.29
N PRO A 170 -9.48 -4.30 28.95
CA PRO A 170 -9.35 -3.02 28.26
C PRO A 170 -8.04 -2.90 27.48
N LEU A 171 -8.05 -2.24 26.32
CA LEU A 171 -6.81 -1.98 25.55
C LEU A 171 -5.73 -1.26 26.35
N SER A 172 -6.12 -0.42 27.31
CA SER A 172 -5.18 0.30 28.20
C SER A 172 -4.30 -0.60 29.07
N GLN A 173 -4.65 -1.89 29.21
CA GLN A 173 -3.86 -2.88 29.95
C GLN A 173 -2.85 -3.63 29.08
N VAL A 174 -2.93 -3.47 27.75
CA VAL A 174 -1.99 -4.09 26.80
C VAL A 174 -0.62 -3.43 26.92
N LYS A 175 0.43 -4.23 26.95
CA LYS A 175 1.82 -3.77 27.10
C LYS A 175 2.43 -3.31 25.76
N ASP A 176 1.71 -2.49 25.02
CA ASP A 176 2.15 -1.90 23.76
C ASP A 176 1.48 -0.54 23.59
N ASP A 177 2.29 0.51 23.37
CA ASP A 177 1.80 1.90 23.32
C ASP A 177 0.87 2.16 22.13
N ALA A 178 1.07 1.51 20.99
CA ALA A 178 0.23 1.72 19.80
C ALA A 178 -1.20 1.22 20.03
N PHE A 179 -1.35 0.16 20.83
CA PHE A 179 -2.65 -0.42 21.20
C PHE A 179 -3.23 0.28 22.43
N SER A 180 -2.46 0.43 23.50
CA SER A 180 -2.95 0.95 24.79
C SER A 180 -3.42 2.41 24.72
N GLN A 181 -2.80 3.23 23.84
CA GLN A 181 -3.19 4.62 23.60
C GLN A 181 -4.33 4.78 22.60
N GLY A 182 -4.81 3.68 21.98
CA GLY A 182 -5.90 3.70 21.01
C GLY A 182 -5.55 4.40 19.68
N VAL A 183 -4.27 4.48 19.33
CA VAL A 183 -3.81 5.13 18.08
C VAL A 183 -4.38 4.44 16.85
N LEU A 184 -4.53 3.13 16.89
CA LEU A 184 -5.05 2.30 15.81
C LEU A 184 -6.58 2.21 15.77
N GLY A 185 -7.26 2.74 16.79
CA GLY A 185 -8.71 2.71 16.93
C GLY A 185 -9.17 2.26 18.31
N LYS A 186 -10.49 2.24 18.54
CA LYS A 186 -11.10 1.76 19.77
C LYS A 186 -11.34 0.23 19.71
N GLY A 187 -11.24 -0.44 20.83
CA GLY A 187 -11.45 -1.88 20.91
C GLY A 187 -11.21 -2.44 22.31
N ILE A 188 -11.00 -3.75 22.35
CA ILE A 188 -10.64 -4.51 23.55
C ILE A 188 -9.41 -5.35 23.27
N ALA A 189 -8.83 -5.95 24.30
CA ALA A 189 -7.93 -7.08 24.12
C ALA A 189 -8.52 -8.34 24.76
N ILE A 190 -8.08 -9.51 24.30
CA ILE A 190 -8.51 -10.80 24.81
C ILE A 190 -7.25 -11.56 25.22
N ILE A 191 -7.26 -12.11 26.44
CA ILE A 191 -6.28 -13.10 26.89
C ILE A 191 -6.83 -14.47 26.47
N PRO A 192 -6.25 -15.13 25.46
CA PRO A 192 -6.84 -16.33 24.86
C PRO A 192 -6.73 -17.53 25.82
N SER A 193 -7.83 -18.28 25.93
CA SER A 193 -7.88 -19.60 26.58
C SER A 193 -7.84 -20.75 25.57
N GLU A 194 -8.05 -20.46 24.28
CA GLU A 194 -7.99 -21.39 23.17
C GLU A 194 -7.21 -20.75 22.00
N GLY A 195 -6.33 -21.51 21.35
CA GLY A 195 -5.50 -21.04 20.25
C GLY A 195 -6.23 -21.00 18.90
N LYS A 196 -7.44 -20.41 18.86
CA LYS A 196 -8.27 -20.35 17.65
C LYS A 196 -8.92 -18.99 17.49
N VAL A 197 -8.84 -18.45 16.27
CA VAL A 197 -9.48 -17.20 15.88
C VAL A 197 -10.60 -17.50 14.91
N TYR A 198 -11.79 -16.98 15.21
CA TYR A 198 -12.99 -17.11 14.40
C TYR A 198 -13.44 -15.76 13.82
N ALA A 199 -14.14 -15.80 12.69
CA ALA A 199 -14.72 -14.60 12.10
C ALA A 199 -15.80 -14.01 13.04
N PRO A 200 -15.70 -12.71 13.41
CA PRO A 200 -16.66 -12.09 14.34
C PRO A 200 -17.99 -11.72 13.68
N PHE A 201 -18.05 -11.72 12.35
CA PHE A 201 -19.21 -11.38 11.51
C PHE A 201 -19.02 -11.94 10.10
N ASP A 202 -20.05 -11.83 9.26
CA ASP A 202 -19.95 -12.09 7.82
C ASP A 202 -19.22 -10.94 7.13
N GLY A 203 -18.21 -11.27 6.29
CA GLY A 203 -17.40 -10.21 5.70
C GLY A 203 -16.29 -10.72 4.79
N THR A 204 -15.30 -9.87 4.55
CA THR A 204 -14.18 -10.14 3.66
C THR A 204 -12.85 -9.93 4.38
N VAL A 205 -11.90 -10.83 4.19
CA VAL A 205 -10.52 -10.70 4.69
C VAL A 205 -9.78 -9.69 3.81
N VAL A 206 -9.57 -8.48 4.31
CA VAL A 206 -8.87 -7.42 3.56
C VAL A 206 -7.37 -7.48 3.74
N THR A 207 -6.90 -8.03 4.85
CA THR A 207 -5.47 -8.20 5.12
C THR A 207 -5.22 -9.48 5.91
N LEU A 208 -4.28 -10.28 5.43
CA LEU A 208 -3.67 -11.36 6.19
C LEU A 208 -2.16 -11.17 6.13
N PHE A 209 -1.55 -10.89 7.28
CA PHE A 209 -0.10 -10.72 7.32
C PHE A 209 0.62 -12.04 6.98
N PRO A 210 1.76 -11.99 6.26
CA PRO A 210 2.50 -13.22 5.86
C PRO A 210 2.84 -14.13 7.04
N THR A 211 3.10 -13.55 8.21
CA THR A 211 3.38 -14.24 9.47
C THR A 211 2.12 -14.68 10.23
N LYS A 212 0.91 -14.44 9.68
CA LYS A 212 -0.40 -14.91 10.18
C LYS A 212 -0.79 -14.44 11.58
N HIS A 213 0.02 -13.56 12.19
CA HIS A 213 -0.22 -13.02 13.53
C HIS A 213 -1.26 -11.91 13.56
N ALA A 214 -1.57 -11.31 12.41
CA ALA A 214 -2.54 -10.23 12.32
C ALA A 214 -3.46 -10.40 11.11
N ILE A 215 -4.76 -10.11 11.32
CA ILE A 215 -5.84 -10.30 10.35
C ILE A 215 -6.70 -9.04 10.34
N GLY A 216 -6.91 -8.47 9.17
CA GLY A 216 -7.90 -7.40 8.93
C GLY A 216 -9.12 -7.97 8.23
N ILE A 217 -10.31 -7.73 8.78
CA ILE A 217 -11.58 -8.19 8.23
C ILE A 217 -12.52 -6.99 8.17
N VAL A 218 -13.30 -6.94 7.11
CA VAL A 218 -14.34 -5.92 6.96
C VAL A 218 -15.69 -6.60 6.86
N SER A 219 -16.66 -6.17 7.69
CA SER A 219 -18.01 -6.69 7.70
C SER A 219 -18.80 -6.24 6.46
N ASP A 220 -19.92 -6.89 6.19
CA ASP A 220 -20.86 -6.45 5.16
C ASP A 220 -21.50 -5.10 5.46
N GLY A 221 -21.59 -4.72 6.74
CA GLY A 221 -22.05 -3.41 7.19
C GLY A 221 -20.95 -2.34 7.20
N GLY A 222 -19.66 -2.72 7.03
CA GLY A 222 -18.52 -1.83 6.89
C GLY A 222 -17.70 -1.61 8.13
N CYS A 223 -17.87 -2.42 9.13
CA CYS A 223 -16.99 -2.39 10.29
C CYS A 223 -15.63 -3.02 9.93
N GLU A 224 -14.56 -2.25 10.07
CA GLU A 224 -13.19 -2.73 9.86
C GLU A 224 -12.58 -3.18 11.18
N ILE A 225 -12.26 -4.47 11.28
CA ILE A 225 -11.65 -5.06 12.47
C ILE A 225 -10.23 -5.51 12.18
N LEU A 226 -9.30 -5.13 13.05
CA LEU A 226 -7.97 -5.70 13.15
C LEU A 226 -7.91 -6.62 14.37
N ILE A 227 -7.52 -7.89 14.17
CA ILE A 227 -7.20 -8.87 15.22
C ILE A 227 -5.70 -9.08 15.20
N HIS A 228 -5.00 -8.76 16.28
CA HIS A 228 -3.54 -8.91 16.38
C HIS A 228 -3.19 -9.91 17.48
N ILE A 229 -2.76 -11.12 17.11
CA ILE A 229 -2.56 -12.26 18.02
C ILE A 229 -1.23 -12.12 18.75
N GLY A 230 -1.29 -11.78 20.03
CA GLY A 230 -0.13 -11.59 20.91
C GLY A 230 0.71 -10.34 20.55
N MET A 231 1.66 -10.03 21.43
CA MET A 231 2.54 -8.88 21.25
C MET A 231 3.89 -9.31 20.67
N ASN A 232 4.38 -8.57 19.67
CA ASN A 232 5.65 -8.83 18.97
C ASN A 232 5.75 -10.20 18.28
N THR A 233 4.67 -10.94 18.13
CA THR A 233 4.61 -12.29 17.54
C THR A 233 4.93 -12.31 16.04
N VAL A 234 5.01 -11.16 15.39
CA VAL A 234 5.58 -11.00 14.04
C VAL A 234 6.99 -11.58 13.94
N GLN A 235 7.79 -11.51 15.02
CA GLN A 235 9.16 -12.01 15.08
C GLN A 235 9.26 -13.54 15.02
N LEU A 236 8.16 -14.25 15.28
CA LEU A 236 8.07 -15.71 15.11
C LEU A 236 8.04 -16.14 13.64
N ASN A 237 7.98 -15.19 12.68
CA ASN A 237 7.97 -15.46 11.25
C ASN A 237 6.94 -16.51 10.80
N GLY A 238 5.78 -16.54 11.48
CA GLY A 238 4.69 -17.46 11.21
C GLY A 238 4.83 -18.84 11.87
N LYS A 239 5.90 -19.10 12.61
CA LYS A 239 6.05 -20.30 13.43
C LYS A 239 4.93 -20.33 14.48
N TYR A 240 4.28 -21.49 14.64
CA TYR A 240 3.16 -21.71 15.54
C TYR A 240 1.82 -21.09 15.09
N PHE A 241 1.72 -20.57 13.86
CA PHE A 241 0.48 -20.06 13.28
C PHE A 241 0.08 -20.85 12.03
N LYS A 242 -1.18 -21.24 11.95
CA LYS A 242 -1.78 -21.91 10.79
C LYS A 242 -3.02 -21.14 10.34
N SER A 243 -3.00 -20.63 9.11
CA SER A 243 -4.16 -19.97 8.50
C SER A 243 -4.99 -20.93 7.67
N TYR A 244 -6.30 -20.72 7.69
CA TYR A 244 -7.31 -21.42 6.89
C TYR A 244 -7.95 -20.50 5.85
N ILE A 245 -7.45 -19.27 5.74
CA ILE A 245 -7.95 -18.21 4.86
C ILE A 245 -6.82 -17.57 4.11
N HIS A 246 -7.18 -16.85 3.03
CA HIS A 246 -6.30 -15.97 2.26
C HIS A 246 -6.87 -14.55 2.24
N GLN A 247 -6.03 -13.60 1.90
CA GLN A 247 -6.51 -12.24 1.64
C GLN A 247 -7.45 -12.23 0.43
N GLY A 248 -8.59 -11.57 0.56
CA GLY A 248 -9.66 -11.54 -0.42
C GLY A 248 -10.75 -12.56 -0.18
N ASP A 249 -10.56 -13.55 0.71
CA ASP A 249 -11.57 -14.57 0.99
C ASP A 249 -12.79 -13.95 1.68
N ARG A 250 -13.96 -14.47 1.29
CA ARG A 250 -15.21 -14.24 1.97
C ARG A 250 -15.31 -15.16 3.19
N VAL A 251 -15.72 -14.65 4.33
CA VAL A 251 -15.87 -15.40 5.58
C VAL A 251 -17.26 -15.23 6.17
N THR A 252 -17.73 -16.24 6.88
CA THR A 252 -18.99 -16.22 7.62
C THR A 252 -18.73 -16.20 9.12
N LYS A 253 -19.63 -15.58 9.88
CA LYS A 253 -19.55 -15.50 11.35
C LYS A 253 -19.33 -16.90 11.96
N GLY A 254 -18.31 -17.02 12.81
CA GLY A 254 -17.94 -18.30 13.45
C GLY A 254 -17.04 -19.21 12.62
N GLN A 255 -16.67 -18.83 11.38
CA GLN A 255 -15.71 -19.57 10.57
C GLN A 255 -14.31 -19.48 11.21
N LEU A 256 -13.58 -20.62 11.28
CA LEU A 256 -12.21 -20.67 11.76
C LEU A 256 -11.28 -19.96 10.75
N LEU A 257 -10.50 -19.01 11.23
CA LEU A 257 -9.59 -18.19 10.42
C LEU A 257 -8.13 -18.61 10.60
N VAL A 258 -7.67 -18.67 11.87
CA VAL A 258 -6.29 -18.99 12.22
C VAL A 258 -6.28 -19.85 13.48
N GLU A 259 -5.38 -20.83 13.50
CA GLU A 259 -4.97 -21.55 14.72
C GLU A 259 -3.56 -21.10 15.11
N PHE A 260 -3.30 -21.04 16.42
CA PHE A 260 -2.00 -20.73 16.97
C PHE A 260 -1.73 -21.55 18.25
N ASP A 261 -0.45 -21.84 18.49
CA ASP A 261 -0.03 -22.68 19.61
C ASP A 261 0.30 -21.80 20.83
N ILE A 262 -0.61 -21.74 21.78
CA ILE A 262 -0.50 -20.94 23.00
C ILE A 262 0.77 -21.32 23.81
N GLU A 263 0.98 -22.62 24.01
CA GLU A 263 2.06 -23.10 24.89
C GLU A 263 3.43 -22.73 24.32
N HIS A 264 3.67 -23.03 23.06
CA HIS A 264 4.95 -22.74 22.43
C HIS A 264 5.22 -21.24 22.29
N ILE A 265 4.20 -20.43 21.98
CA ILE A 265 4.36 -18.98 21.89
C ILE A 265 4.75 -18.38 23.24
N LEU A 266 4.12 -18.84 24.34
CA LEU A 266 4.47 -18.42 25.70
C LEU A 266 5.87 -18.91 26.11
N GLN A 267 6.29 -20.13 25.72
CA GLN A 267 7.63 -20.66 25.97
C GLN A 267 8.73 -19.86 25.26
N GLU A 268 8.43 -19.30 24.08
CA GLU A 268 9.35 -18.39 23.36
C GLU A 268 9.39 -16.98 24.01
N GLY A 269 8.63 -16.74 25.09
CA GLY A 269 8.65 -15.49 25.86
C GLY A 269 7.73 -14.40 25.33
N TYR A 270 6.82 -14.70 24.42
CA TYR A 270 5.85 -13.73 23.87
C TYR A 270 4.59 -13.66 24.72
N ASN A 271 3.98 -12.46 24.77
CA ASN A 271 2.69 -12.25 25.42
C ASN A 271 1.56 -12.48 24.41
N LEU A 272 0.47 -13.11 24.87
CA LEU A 272 -0.68 -13.44 24.03
C LEU A 272 -1.88 -12.51 24.20
N GLU A 273 -1.74 -11.38 24.91
CA GLU A 273 -2.76 -10.33 24.82
C GLU A 273 -3.07 -10.04 23.36
N THR A 274 -4.33 -10.18 22.97
CA THR A 274 -4.75 -10.14 21.56
C THR A 274 -5.72 -8.99 21.36
N PRO A 275 -5.26 -7.82 20.87
CA PRO A 275 -6.12 -6.71 20.51
C PRO A 275 -7.11 -7.05 19.40
N VAL A 276 -8.35 -6.61 19.61
CA VAL A 276 -9.46 -6.62 18.63
C VAL A 276 -9.95 -5.18 18.51
N ILE A 277 -9.66 -4.53 17.40
CA ILE A 277 -9.76 -3.09 17.23
C ILE A 277 -10.64 -2.75 16.04
N VAL A 278 -11.56 -1.80 16.20
CA VAL A 278 -12.27 -1.15 15.10
C VAL A 278 -11.37 -0.06 14.51
N THR A 279 -10.77 -0.31 13.36
CA THR A 279 -9.80 0.62 12.73
C THR A 279 -10.47 1.86 12.14
N ASN A 280 -11.70 1.73 11.68
CA ASN A 280 -12.51 2.83 11.18
C ASN A 280 -13.44 3.45 12.27
N THR A 281 -12.95 3.54 13.51
CA THR A 281 -13.69 4.09 14.67
C THR A 281 -14.37 5.45 14.39
N LYS A 282 -13.79 6.26 13.50
CA LYS A 282 -14.27 7.60 13.15
C LYS A 282 -15.59 7.58 12.36
N ASP A 283 -15.96 6.44 11.80
CA ASP A 283 -17.17 6.25 11.00
C ASP A 283 -18.36 5.89 11.89
N TYR A 284 -18.12 5.70 13.19
CA TYR A 284 -19.13 5.36 14.21
C TYR A 284 -19.28 6.47 15.26
N SER A 285 -20.49 6.63 15.75
CA SER A 285 -20.81 7.59 16.83
C SER A 285 -20.18 7.15 18.15
N ASP A 286 -20.18 5.82 18.41
CA ASP A 286 -19.58 5.22 19.59
C ASP A 286 -19.16 3.76 19.34
N ILE A 287 -18.09 3.33 20.02
CA ILE A 287 -17.69 1.93 20.12
C ILE A 287 -17.84 1.50 21.58
N ASN A 288 -18.88 0.73 21.83
CA ASN A 288 -19.12 0.20 23.19
C ASN A 288 -18.26 -1.05 23.40
N THR A 289 -17.28 -0.92 24.28
CA THR A 289 -16.36 -1.99 24.68
C THR A 289 -16.76 -2.69 25.97
N ASN A 290 -17.75 -2.14 26.71
CA ASN A 290 -18.25 -2.66 27.98
C ASN A 290 -19.53 -3.48 27.73
N VAL A 291 -19.40 -4.59 27.02
CA VAL A 291 -20.52 -5.49 26.74
C VAL A 291 -20.47 -6.65 27.72
N ASN A 292 -21.54 -6.85 28.50
CA ASN A 292 -21.64 -7.92 29.49
C ASN A 292 -21.94 -9.30 28.90
N ASP A 293 -22.12 -9.41 27.58
CA ASP A 293 -22.30 -10.68 26.88
C ASP A 293 -20.93 -11.31 26.56
N HIS A 294 -20.72 -12.55 26.96
CA HIS A 294 -19.48 -13.28 26.71
C HIS A 294 -19.31 -13.65 25.23
N ASN A 295 -20.36 -13.60 24.42
CA ASN A 295 -20.31 -13.91 22.99
C ASN A 295 -20.07 -12.66 22.12
N ILE A 296 -20.16 -11.46 22.69
CA ILE A 296 -19.98 -10.20 21.99
C ILE A 296 -18.72 -9.52 22.49
N ALA A 297 -17.79 -9.19 21.60
CA ALA A 297 -16.57 -8.48 21.94
C ALA A 297 -16.84 -6.98 22.15
N LEU A 298 -17.54 -6.37 21.19
CA LEU A 298 -17.88 -4.94 21.19
C LEU A 298 -19.08 -4.65 20.27
N ILE A 299 -19.68 -3.45 20.42
CA ILE A 299 -20.77 -2.97 19.57
C ILE A 299 -20.33 -1.65 18.95
N ALA A 300 -20.29 -1.61 17.61
CA ALA A 300 -20.12 -0.38 16.85
C ALA A 300 -21.48 0.27 16.62
N LYS A 301 -21.70 1.49 17.11
CA LYS A 301 -22.94 2.24 16.96
C LYS A 301 -22.83 3.24 15.83
N ALA A 302 -23.81 3.22 14.93
CA ALA A 302 -23.93 4.16 13.83
C ALA A 302 -24.06 5.62 14.30
#